data_37c9ae13f9653eca18cd7ac929ee8a93
#
_entry.id   37c9ae13f9653eca18cd7ac929ee8a93
#
_cell.length_a   1.000
_cell.length_b   1.000
_cell.length_c   1.000
_cell.angle_alpha   90.00
_cell.angle_beta   90.00
_cell.angle_gamma   90.00
#
_symmetry.space_group_name_H-M   'P 1'
#
loop_
_entity.id
_entity.type
_entity.pdbx_description
1 polymer ?
#
loop_
_entity_poly.entity_id
_entity_poly.type
_entity_poly.pdbx_seq_one_letter_code
_entity_poly.pdbx_strand_id
1 'polypeptide(L)'
;TGALHATKNQVQDCLAAFKQYDWLWKDDRDKHYAKFTARNPKLEDFDRQLQYFMSVEEAITRITPMTNIGALTLNTANYKLQLRNESRQWKQIYSTRIHHMARDQLRGLLDYIRTTSTKLHTEVTDLDTLRYVMVVLKDVREKESSIEMEIAPIFDMYAMLDHYLPGGLVDQDEMDQKSVLRPSWHKLADLA
;
A
#
# COMPACT_ATOMS: atom_id res chain seq x y z
N THR A 1 -49.16 7.51 21.99
CA THR A 1 -48.41 6.23 21.81
C THR A 1 -47.96 6.03 20.37
N GLY A 2 -48.78 6.36 19.35
CA GLY A 2 -48.44 6.15 17.93
C GLY A 2 -47.25 7.01 17.43
N ALA A 3 -47.18 8.29 17.81
CA ALA A 3 -46.12 9.21 17.41
C ALA A 3 -44.73 8.77 17.97
N LEU A 4 -44.72 8.26 19.21
CA LEU A 4 -43.50 7.77 19.83
C LEU A 4 -42.95 6.51 19.16
N HIS A 5 -43.86 5.63 18.70
CA HIS A 5 -43.47 4.42 17.94
C HIS A 5 -42.95 4.76 16.54
N ALA A 6 -43.57 5.73 15.87
CA ALA A 6 -43.11 6.22 14.57
C ALA A 6 -41.69 6.83 14.68
N THR A 7 -41.45 7.67 15.68
CA THR A 7 -40.13 8.27 15.94
C THR A 7 -39.07 7.20 16.25
N LYS A 8 -39.43 6.19 17.06
CA LYS A 8 -38.51 5.06 17.35
C LYS A 8 -38.13 4.29 16.08
N ASN A 9 -39.10 4.00 15.22
CA ASN A 9 -38.82 3.29 13.97
C ASN A 9 -37.95 4.10 13.04
N GLN A 10 -38.18 5.41 12.90
CA GLN A 10 -37.33 6.30 12.10
C GLN A 10 -35.90 6.38 12.64
N VAL A 11 -35.67 6.41 13.95
CA VAL A 11 -34.33 6.33 14.57
C VAL A 11 -33.69 5.00 14.24
N GLN A 12 -34.41 3.89 14.33
CA GLN A 12 -33.92 2.57 14.01
C GLN A 12 -33.54 2.45 12.53
N ASP A 13 -34.29 3.03 11.62
CA ASP A 13 -33.99 3.05 10.18
C ASP A 13 -32.73 3.86 9.89
N CYS A 14 -32.53 5.02 10.54
CA CYS A 14 -31.31 5.80 10.43
C CYS A 14 -30.09 5.04 10.95
N LEU A 15 -30.22 4.29 12.04
CA LEU A 15 -29.15 3.46 12.60
C LEU A 15 -28.90 2.21 11.77
N ALA A 16 -29.90 1.69 11.06
CA ALA A 16 -29.77 0.53 10.18
C ALA A 16 -28.75 0.78 9.05
N ALA A 17 -28.67 2.03 8.54
CA ALA A 17 -27.68 2.42 7.53
C ALA A 17 -26.23 2.19 8.00
N PHE A 18 -25.98 2.24 9.30
CA PHE A 18 -24.66 2.00 9.88
C PHE A 18 -24.41 0.53 10.24
N LYS A 19 -25.46 -0.24 10.56
CA LYS A 19 -25.33 -1.65 11.00
C LYS A 19 -24.64 -2.54 9.97
N GLN A 20 -24.76 -2.26 8.69
CA GLN A 20 -24.08 -2.98 7.64
C GLN A 20 -22.56 -2.89 7.72
N TYR A 21 -22.02 -1.92 8.47
CA TYR A 21 -20.59 -1.72 8.69
C TYR A 21 -20.10 -2.22 10.06
N ASP A 22 -20.95 -2.89 10.84
CA ASP A 22 -20.62 -3.42 12.17
C ASP A 22 -19.44 -4.39 12.14
N TRP A 23 -19.22 -5.08 11.03
CA TRP A 23 -18.08 -5.99 10.85
C TRP A 23 -16.74 -5.28 10.97
N LEU A 24 -16.64 -3.97 10.69
CA LEU A 24 -15.39 -3.21 10.78
C LEU A 24 -14.73 -3.28 12.17
N TRP A 25 -15.54 -3.38 13.24
CA TRP A 25 -15.03 -3.52 14.62
C TRP A 25 -15.33 -4.87 15.25
N LYS A 26 -16.30 -5.65 14.73
CA LYS A 26 -16.64 -6.97 15.24
C LYS A 26 -15.68 -8.04 14.75
N ASP A 27 -15.21 -7.92 13.53
CA ASP A 27 -14.33 -8.89 12.93
C ASP A 27 -12.88 -8.64 13.36
N ASP A 28 -12.18 -9.74 13.62
CA ASP A 28 -10.76 -9.73 13.95
C ASP A 28 -9.94 -9.50 12.68
N ARG A 29 -9.36 -8.31 12.58
CA ARG A 29 -8.56 -7.86 11.42
C ARG A 29 -7.37 -8.76 11.17
N ASP A 30 -6.69 -9.19 12.24
CA ASP A 30 -5.48 -10.00 12.12
C ASP A 30 -5.82 -11.40 11.58
N LYS A 31 -6.93 -11.99 12.04
CA LYS A 31 -7.42 -13.28 11.51
C LYS A 31 -7.85 -13.17 10.06
N HIS A 32 -8.51 -12.07 9.70
CA HIS A 32 -8.94 -11.86 8.31
C HIS A 32 -7.73 -11.68 7.39
N TYR A 33 -6.77 -10.89 7.83
CA TYR A 33 -5.51 -10.71 7.12
C TYR A 33 -4.70 -12.00 7.00
N ALA A 34 -4.61 -12.80 8.07
CA ALA A 34 -3.93 -14.11 8.04
C ALA A 34 -4.57 -15.08 7.02
N LYS A 35 -5.90 -15.13 6.93
CA LYS A 35 -6.60 -15.93 5.91
C LYS A 35 -6.33 -15.42 4.49
N PHE A 36 -6.22 -14.11 4.31
CA PHE A 36 -5.88 -13.52 3.01
C PHE A 36 -4.45 -13.88 2.61
N THR A 37 -3.47 -13.71 3.49
CA THR A 37 -2.06 -14.00 3.21
C THR A 37 -1.77 -15.49 3.02
N ALA A 38 -2.55 -16.38 3.67
CA ALA A 38 -2.43 -17.84 3.48
C ALA A 38 -2.70 -18.31 2.04
N ARG A 39 -3.35 -17.47 1.22
CA ARG A 39 -3.62 -17.74 -0.20
C ARG A 39 -2.50 -17.30 -1.15
N ASN A 40 -1.36 -16.81 -0.62
CA ASN A 40 -0.26 -16.22 -1.39
C ASN A 40 -0.75 -15.14 -2.40
N PRO A 41 -1.39 -14.07 -1.93
CA PRO A 41 -2.01 -13.08 -2.78
C PRO A 41 -0.96 -12.34 -3.63
N LYS A 42 -1.33 -12.05 -4.87
CA LYS A 42 -0.58 -11.18 -5.77
C LYS A 42 -0.90 -9.71 -5.49
N LEU A 43 -0.13 -8.80 -6.09
CA LEU A 43 -0.36 -7.36 -5.95
C LEU A 43 -1.78 -6.94 -6.37
N GLU A 44 -2.32 -7.55 -7.42
CA GLU A 44 -3.71 -7.34 -7.87
C GLU A 44 -4.77 -7.74 -6.82
N ASP A 45 -4.48 -8.74 -5.99
CA ASP A 45 -5.40 -9.16 -4.93
C ASP A 45 -5.39 -8.14 -3.78
N PHE A 46 -4.22 -7.57 -3.47
CA PHE A 46 -4.11 -6.45 -2.53
C PHE A 46 -4.85 -5.21 -3.05
N ASP A 47 -4.70 -4.90 -4.33
CA ASP A 47 -5.40 -3.77 -4.96
C ASP A 47 -6.92 -3.91 -4.83
N ARG A 48 -7.47 -5.09 -5.17
CA ARG A 48 -8.90 -5.38 -5.00
C ARG A 48 -9.38 -5.22 -3.56
N GLN A 49 -8.60 -5.67 -2.58
CA GLN A 49 -8.96 -5.53 -1.16
C GLN A 49 -8.92 -4.06 -0.71
N LEU A 50 -7.89 -3.33 -1.09
CA LEU A 50 -7.77 -1.91 -0.76
C LEU A 50 -8.86 -1.07 -1.43
N GLN A 51 -9.19 -1.37 -2.68
CA GLN A 51 -10.31 -0.75 -3.39
C GLN A 51 -11.65 -1.02 -2.70
N TYR A 52 -11.86 -2.24 -2.22
CA TYR A 52 -13.05 -2.57 -1.43
C TYR A 52 -13.13 -1.72 -0.15
N PHE A 53 -12.07 -1.66 0.65
CA PHE A 53 -12.07 -0.83 1.88
C PHE A 53 -12.21 0.66 1.58
N MET A 54 -11.65 1.15 0.48
CA MET A 54 -11.84 2.52 0.03
C MET A 54 -13.29 2.80 -0.34
N SER A 55 -13.96 1.89 -1.04
CA SER A 55 -15.37 2.01 -1.38
C SER A 55 -16.27 2.02 -0.13
N VAL A 56 -15.92 1.23 0.89
CA VAL A 56 -16.59 1.23 2.20
C VAL A 56 -16.40 2.59 2.91
N GLU A 57 -15.20 3.14 2.93
CA GLU A 57 -14.93 4.46 3.53
C GLU A 57 -15.71 5.56 2.82
N GLU A 58 -15.78 5.54 1.49
CA GLU A 58 -16.55 6.48 0.70
C GLU A 58 -18.06 6.35 0.98
N ALA A 59 -18.56 5.13 1.04
CA ALA A 59 -19.98 4.88 1.35
C ALA A 59 -20.35 5.42 2.73
N ILE A 60 -19.52 5.19 3.74
CA ILE A 60 -19.69 5.76 5.09
C ILE A 60 -19.64 7.30 5.04
N THR A 61 -18.75 7.87 4.23
CA THR A 61 -18.61 9.32 4.09
C THR A 61 -19.88 9.97 3.51
N ARG A 62 -20.61 9.28 2.64
CA ARG A 62 -21.86 9.76 2.03
C ARG A 62 -23.06 9.73 2.98
N ILE A 63 -23.00 9.01 4.11
CA ILE A 63 -24.09 8.95 5.08
C ILE A 63 -24.25 10.32 5.75
N THR A 64 -25.48 10.85 5.77
CA THR A 64 -25.77 12.13 6.40
C THR A 64 -25.59 12.04 7.93
N PRO A 65 -24.74 12.90 8.55
CA PRO A 65 -24.44 12.80 9.98
C PRO A 65 -25.55 13.35 10.88
N MET A 66 -26.45 14.15 10.34
CA MET A 66 -27.55 14.78 11.07
C MET A 66 -28.87 14.48 10.36
N THR A 67 -29.84 13.94 11.08
CA THR A 67 -31.18 13.64 10.55
C THR A 67 -32.23 14.19 11.50
N ASN A 68 -33.15 15.00 10.97
CA ASN A 68 -34.30 15.52 11.74
C ASN A 68 -35.43 14.50 11.73
N ILE A 69 -35.84 14.08 12.91
CA ILE A 69 -36.90 13.09 13.13
C ILE A 69 -38.00 13.73 13.99
N GLY A 70 -38.98 14.36 13.35
CA GLY A 70 -40.01 15.14 14.05
C GLY A 70 -39.36 16.33 14.80
N ALA A 71 -39.55 16.37 16.12
CA ALA A 71 -38.95 17.39 17.00
C ALA A 71 -37.51 17.06 17.47
N LEU A 72 -36.95 15.92 17.06
CA LEU A 72 -35.63 15.45 17.47
C LEU A 72 -34.62 15.58 16.34
N THR A 73 -33.39 15.91 16.68
CA THR A 73 -32.25 15.83 15.74
C THR A 73 -31.31 14.71 16.18
N LEU A 74 -31.18 13.68 15.34
CA LEU A 74 -30.23 12.60 15.55
C LEU A 74 -28.87 13.02 14.97
N ASN A 75 -27.83 13.10 15.83
CA ASN A 75 -26.46 13.40 15.45
C ASN A 75 -25.60 12.15 15.55
N THR A 76 -25.15 11.63 14.39
CA THR A 76 -24.29 10.42 14.28
C THR A 76 -22.87 10.76 13.82
N ALA A 77 -22.44 12.03 13.90
CA ALA A 77 -21.16 12.48 13.40
C ALA A 77 -19.97 11.72 14.02
N ASN A 78 -19.99 11.53 15.35
CA ASN A 78 -18.92 10.79 16.05
C ASN A 78 -18.89 9.32 15.64
N TYR A 79 -20.04 8.71 15.48
CA TYR A 79 -20.15 7.32 15.05
C TYR A 79 -19.63 7.12 13.62
N LYS A 80 -20.00 8.03 12.73
CA LYS A 80 -19.47 8.07 11.35
C LYS A 80 -17.94 8.25 11.33
N LEU A 81 -17.42 9.12 12.19
CA LEU A 81 -15.97 9.34 12.29
C LEU A 81 -15.23 8.08 12.76
N GLN A 82 -15.78 7.38 13.77
CA GLN A 82 -15.19 6.13 14.25
C GLN A 82 -15.21 5.04 13.18
N LEU A 83 -16.29 4.88 12.45
CA LEU A 83 -16.39 3.94 11.33
C LEU A 83 -15.34 4.21 10.24
N ARG A 84 -15.14 5.47 9.89
CA ARG A 84 -14.09 5.86 8.93
C ARG A 84 -12.70 5.52 9.46
N ASN A 85 -12.45 5.74 10.74
CA ASN A 85 -11.17 5.39 11.37
C ASN A 85 -10.95 3.87 11.35
N GLU A 86 -11.98 3.07 11.63
CA GLU A 86 -11.89 1.60 11.53
C GLU A 86 -11.61 1.15 10.09
N SER A 87 -12.30 1.70 9.11
CA SER A 87 -12.01 1.40 7.69
C SER A 87 -10.57 1.75 7.29
N ARG A 88 -10.03 2.87 7.80
CA ARG A 88 -8.62 3.24 7.61
C ARG A 88 -7.67 2.22 8.22
N GLN A 89 -7.96 1.71 9.41
CA GLN A 89 -7.13 0.69 10.05
C GLN A 89 -7.13 -0.62 9.26
N TRP A 90 -8.24 -1.00 8.65
CA TRP A 90 -8.28 -2.14 7.72
C TRP A 90 -7.37 -1.90 6.52
N LYS A 91 -7.46 -0.74 5.86
CA LYS A 91 -6.53 -0.38 4.76
C LYS A 91 -5.07 -0.41 5.21
N GLN A 92 -4.78 0.11 6.41
CA GLN A 92 -3.42 0.21 6.91
C GLN A 92 -2.73 -1.14 7.07
N ILE A 93 -3.42 -2.18 7.54
CA ILE A 93 -2.84 -3.53 7.68
C ILE A 93 -2.38 -4.07 6.33
N TYR A 94 -3.22 -3.98 5.30
CA TYR A 94 -2.87 -4.45 3.96
C TYR A 94 -1.78 -3.58 3.30
N SER A 95 -1.88 -2.27 3.45
CA SER A 95 -0.89 -1.33 2.91
C SER A 95 0.48 -1.47 3.58
N THR A 96 0.54 -1.77 4.86
CA THR A 96 1.81 -2.00 5.58
C THR A 96 2.59 -3.17 4.95
N ARG A 97 1.91 -4.23 4.52
CA ARG A 97 2.57 -5.35 3.84
C ARG A 97 3.14 -4.94 2.49
N ILE A 98 2.36 -4.20 1.69
CA ILE A 98 2.83 -3.68 0.39
C ILE A 98 4.03 -2.76 0.60
N HIS A 99 3.97 -1.89 1.61
CA HIS A 99 5.08 -0.99 1.95
C HIS A 99 6.36 -1.75 2.29
N HIS A 100 6.27 -2.80 3.12
CA HIS A 100 7.44 -3.62 3.44
C HIS A 100 8.01 -4.29 2.18
N MET A 101 7.16 -4.87 1.34
CA MET A 101 7.60 -5.50 0.08
C MET A 101 8.27 -4.49 -0.85
N ALA A 102 7.67 -3.31 -1.03
CA ALA A 102 8.21 -2.25 -1.89
C ALA A 102 9.58 -1.78 -1.39
N ARG A 103 9.68 -1.51 -0.09
CA ARG A 103 10.92 -1.06 0.55
C ARG A 103 12.03 -2.11 0.46
N ASP A 104 11.72 -3.37 0.73
CA ASP A 104 12.70 -4.45 0.70
C ASP A 104 13.22 -4.66 -0.74
N GLN A 105 12.34 -4.62 -1.74
CA GLN A 105 12.73 -4.72 -3.15
C GLN A 105 13.54 -3.50 -3.60
N LEU A 106 13.12 -2.28 -3.23
CA LEU A 106 13.86 -1.06 -3.54
C LEU A 106 15.28 -1.09 -2.98
N ARG A 107 15.41 -1.42 -1.70
CA ARG A 107 16.72 -1.53 -1.03
C ARG A 107 17.58 -2.62 -1.65
N GLY A 108 16.99 -3.77 -1.95
CA GLY A 108 17.68 -4.88 -2.62
C GLY A 108 18.29 -4.47 -3.97
N LEU A 109 17.53 -3.75 -4.80
CA LEU A 109 18.03 -3.26 -6.09
C LEU A 109 19.10 -2.16 -5.93
N LEU A 110 18.91 -1.22 -5.02
CA LEU A 110 19.91 -0.18 -4.76
C LEU A 110 21.23 -0.77 -4.21
N ASP A 111 21.13 -1.76 -3.33
CA ASP A 111 22.32 -2.47 -2.82
C ASP A 111 23.02 -3.27 -3.93
N TYR A 112 22.26 -3.91 -4.81
CA TYR A 112 22.82 -4.59 -5.99
C TYR A 112 23.57 -3.59 -6.88
N ILE A 113 22.95 -2.46 -7.22
CA ILE A 113 23.55 -1.42 -8.06
C ILE A 113 24.84 -0.89 -7.42
N ARG A 114 24.80 -0.56 -6.13
CA ARG A 114 25.95 -0.05 -5.39
C ARG A 114 27.11 -1.06 -5.34
N THR A 115 26.80 -2.30 -4.98
CA THR A 115 27.79 -3.37 -4.88
C THR A 115 28.42 -3.68 -6.24
N THR A 116 27.61 -3.73 -7.29
CA THR A 116 28.07 -4.00 -8.66
C THR A 116 28.92 -2.85 -9.19
N SER A 117 28.51 -1.61 -8.94
CA SER A 117 29.33 -0.43 -9.27
C SER A 117 30.69 -0.48 -8.61
N THR A 118 30.77 -0.84 -7.32
CA THR A 118 32.05 -1.00 -6.61
C THR A 118 32.91 -2.09 -7.24
N LYS A 119 32.32 -3.21 -7.64
CA LYS A 119 33.04 -4.31 -8.32
C LYS A 119 33.59 -3.88 -9.68
N LEU A 120 32.84 -3.07 -10.45
CA LEU A 120 33.33 -2.56 -11.75
C LEU A 120 34.47 -1.54 -11.62
N HIS A 121 34.59 -0.85 -10.47
CA HIS A 121 35.68 0.06 -10.19
C HIS A 121 36.90 -0.65 -9.61
N THR A 122 36.93 -1.99 -9.56
CA THR A 122 38.11 -2.76 -9.13
C THR A 122 39.26 -2.51 -10.11
N GLU A 123 40.42 -2.13 -9.58
CA GLU A 123 41.61 -1.90 -10.39
C GLU A 123 42.09 -3.22 -11.02
N VAL A 124 42.29 -3.21 -12.34
CA VAL A 124 42.71 -4.37 -13.09
C VAL A 124 44.23 -4.38 -13.07
N THR A 125 44.84 -5.25 -12.27
CA THR A 125 46.31 -5.40 -12.12
C THR A 125 46.82 -6.67 -12.74
N ASP A 126 46.00 -7.70 -12.91
CA ASP A 126 46.36 -9.01 -13.45
C ASP A 126 45.19 -9.64 -14.27
N LEU A 127 45.46 -10.84 -14.82
CA LEU A 127 44.50 -11.56 -15.65
C LEU A 127 43.26 -12.03 -14.85
N ASP A 128 43.44 -12.31 -13.57
CA ASP A 128 42.34 -12.80 -12.72
C ASP A 128 41.38 -11.66 -12.35
N THR A 129 41.91 -10.48 -12.04
CA THR A 129 41.09 -9.28 -11.82
C THR A 129 40.39 -8.85 -13.10
N LEU A 130 41.02 -8.98 -14.28
CA LEU A 130 40.39 -8.73 -15.56
C LEU A 130 39.20 -9.69 -15.80
N ARG A 131 39.41 -10.99 -15.60
CA ARG A 131 38.34 -11.98 -15.72
C ARG A 131 37.16 -11.69 -14.77
N TYR A 132 37.46 -11.33 -13.53
CA TYR A 132 36.48 -10.97 -12.55
C TYR A 132 35.58 -9.79 -13.02
N VAL A 133 36.19 -8.69 -13.46
CA VAL A 133 35.49 -7.53 -13.98
C VAL A 133 34.65 -7.89 -15.21
N MET A 134 35.19 -8.72 -16.14
CA MET A 134 34.43 -9.17 -17.32
C MET A 134 33.23 -10.01 -16.98
N VAL A 135 33.27 -10.84 -15.93
CA VAL A 135 32.08 -11.58 -15.45
C VAL A 135 31.04 -10.62 -14.91
N VAL A 136 31.45 -9.63 -14.11
CA VAL A 136 30.51 -8.62 -13.57
C VAL A 136 29.85 -7.81 -14.70
N LEU A 137 30.62 -7.41 -15.73
CA LEU A 137 30.10 -6.74 -16.92
C LEU A 137 29.05 -7.57 -17.66
N LYS A 138 29.32 -8.85 -17.82
CA LYS A 138 28.39 -9.79 -18.45
C LYS A 138 27.09 -9.88 -17.66
N ASP A 139 27.16 -10.02 -16.33
CA ASP A 139 26.00 -10.09 -15.46
C ASP A 139 25.15 -8.82 -15.56
N VAL A 140 25.76 -7.63 -15.62
CA VAL A 140 25.02 -6.35 -15.78
C VAL A 140 24.28 -6.33 -17.13
N ARG A 141 24.94 -6.71 -18.21
CA ARG A 141 24.34 -6.73 -19.56
C ARG A 141 23.19 -7.73 -19.68
N GLU A 142 23.34 -8.90 -19.06
CA GLU A 142 22.25 -9.89 -19.01
C GLU A 142 21.05 -9.35 -18.22
N LYS A 143 21.29 -8.64 -17.11
CA LYS A 143 20.25 -8.05 -16.29
C LYS A 143 19.57 -6.85 -16.96
N GLU A 144 20.25 -6.14 -17.86
CA GLU A 144 19.70 -4.98 -18.57
C GLU A 144 18.39 -5.31 -19.30
N SER A 145 18.29 -6.52 -19.85
CA SER A 145 17.08 -6.96 -20.55
C SER A 145 15.87 -7.22 -19.63
N SER A 146 16.10 -7.46 -18.34
CA SER A 146 15.06 -7.84 -17.37
C SER A 146 14.84 -6.82 -16.26
N ILE A 147 15.68 -5.81 -16.12
CA ILE A 147 15.68 -4.89 -14.99
C ILE A 147 14.34 -4.13 -14.85
N GLU A 148 13.71 -3.74 -15.95
CA GLU A 148 12.41 -3.05 -15.90
C GLU A 148 11.30 -3.94 -15.33
N MET A 149 11.38 -5.26 -15.49
CA MET A 149 10.45 -6.21 -14.86
C MET A 149 10.62 -6.27 -13.34
N GLU A 150 11.80 -5.89 -12.83
CA GLU A 150 12.07 -5.80 -11.39
C GLU A 150 11.73 -4.40 -10.85
N ILE A 151 11.96 -3.35 -11.62
CA ILE A 151 11.71 -1.94 -11.22
C ILE A 151 10.22 -1.60 -11.26
N ALA A 152 9.50 -1.98 -12.32
CA ALA A 152 8.10 -1.61 -12.50
C ALA A 152 7.20 -2.01 -11.31
N PRO A 153 7.26 -3.23 -10.76
CA PRO A 153 6.43 -3.61 -9.61
C PRO A 153 6.70 -2.75 -8.36
N ILE A 154 7.94 -2.27 -8.17
CA ILE A 154 8.28 -1.38 -7.05
C ILE A 154 7.53 -0.05 -7.19
N PHE A 155 7.57 0.56 -8.37
CA PHE A 155 6.86 1.80 -8.64
C PHE A 155 5.34 1.63 -8.53
N ASP A 156 4.80 0.50 -8.99
CA ASP A 156 3.37 0.17 -8.88
C ASP A 156 2.95 0.05 -7.41
N MET A 157 3.75 -0.60 -6.56
CA MET A 157 3.49 -0.70 -5.12
C MET A 157 3.50 0.69 -4.44
N TYR A 158 4.45 1.56 -4.76
CA TYR A 158 4.48 2.93 -4.22
C TYR A 158 3.31 3.78 -4.73
N ALA A 159 2.92 3.65 -5.99
CA ALA A 159 1.75 4.33 -6.54
C ALA A 159 0.47 3.88 -5.84
N MET A 160 0.34 2.59 -5.57
CA MET A 160 -0.78 2.02 -4.81
C MET A 160 -0.84 2.57 -3.39
N LEU A 161 0.31 2.64 -2.68
CA LEU A 161 0.39 3.21 -1.33
C LEU A 161 -0.02 4.69 -1.31
N ASP A 162 0.42 5.48 -2.27
CA ASP A 162 0.06 6.89 -2.38
C ASP A 162 -1.44 7.07 -2.68
N HIS A 163 -2.00 6.20 -3.52
CA HIS A 163 -3.41 6.23 -3.86
C HIS A 163 -4.33 5.90 -2.68
N TYR A 164 -4.05 4.83 -1.92
CA TYR A 164 -4.93 4.35 -0.85
C TYR A 164 -4.67 4.99 0.53
N LEU A 165 -3.44 5.40 0.80
CA LEU A 165 -3.01 6.05 2.04
C LEU A 165 -2.05 7.22 1.77
N PRO A 166 -2.51 8.30 1.14
CA PRO A 166 -1.65 9.44 0.81
C PRO A 166 -0.99 10.01 2.07
N GLY A 167 0.34 10.16 2.03
CA GLY A 167 1.14 10.68 3.14
C GLY A 167 1.21 9.79 4.40
N GLY A 168 0.80 8.51 4.31
CA GLY A 168 0.60 7.66 5.50
C GLY A 168 1.78 6.82 5.93
N LEU A 169 2.50 6.16 5.02
CA LEU A 169 3.50 5.14 5.37
C LEU A 169 4.90 5.42 4.83
N VAL A 170 5.01 6.12 3.73
CA VAL A 170 6.28 6.36 3.02
C VAL A 170 6.90 7.65 3.51
N ASP A 171 8.15 7.59 3.98
CA ASP A 171 8.90 8.77 4.39
C ASP A 171 9.63 9.43 3.21
N GLN A 172 10.19 10.63 3.46
CA GLN A 172 10.88 11.42 2.43
C GLN A 172 12.16 10.71 1.93
N ASP A 173 12.91 10.10 2.84
CA ASP A 173 14.16 9.39 2.49
C ASP A 173 13.88 8.23 1.54
N GLU A 174 12.78 7.51 1.77
CA GLU A 174 12.36 6.40 0.92
C GLU A 174 11.88 6.88 -0.47
N MET A 175 11.19 8.03 -0.52
CA MET A 175 10.81 8.67 -1.78
C MET A 175 12.03 9.11 -2.58
N ASP A 176 13.04 9.66 -1.90
CA ASP A 176 14.30 10.05 -2.52
C ASP A 176 15.06 8.82 -3.06
N GLN A 177 15.13 7.74 -2.29
CA GLN A 177 15.72 6.46 -2.74
C GLN A 177 14.99 5.90 -3.97
N LYS A 178 13.66 5.95 -3.99
CA LYS A 178 12.86 5.54 -5.15
C LYS A 178 13.19 6.39 -6.38
N SER A 179 13.34 7.70 -6.20
CA SER A 179 13.61 8.64 -7.32
C SER A 179 14.96 8.41 -7.98
N VAL A 180 15.97 7.93 -7.23
CA VAL A 180 17.31 7.67 -7.76
C VAL A 180 17.49 6.26 -8.32
N LEU A 181 16.52 5.35 -8.18
CA LEU A 181 16.66 3.96 -8.60
C LEU A 181 16.97 3.82 -10.09
N ARG A 182 16.11 4.36 -10.97
CA ARG A 182 16.34 4.31 -12.43
C ARG A 182 17.59 5.05 -12.87
N PRO A 183 17.84 6.30 -12.43
CA PRO A 183 19.08 7.00 -12.76
C PRO A 183 20.34 6.23 -12.32
N SER A 184 20.32 5.61 -11.15
CA SER A 184 21.44 4.82 -10.65
C SER A 184 21.68 3.57 -11.49
N TRP A 185 20.62 2.91 -11.95
CA TRP A 185 20.71 1.78 -12.87
C TRP A 185 21.32 2.21 -14.22
N HIS A 186 20.81 3.29 -14.83
CA HIS A 186 21.33 3.79 -16.09
C HIS A 186 22.84 4.14 -15.99
N LYS A 187 23.21 4.80 -14.90
CA LYS A 187 24.62 5.09 -14.65
C LYS A 187 25.49 3.83 -14.54
N LEU A 188 24.98 2.76 -13.94
CA LEU A 188 25.67 1.47 -13.87
C LEU A 188 25.77 0.81 -15.24
N ALA A 189 24.69 0.81 -16.02
CA ALA A 189 24.64 0.26 -17.37
C ALA A 189 25.57 0.99 -18.34
N ASP A 190 25.69 2.31 -18.21
CA ASP A 190 26.63 3.13 -19.00
C ASP A 190 28.10 2.85 -18.67
N LEU A 191 28.39 2.32 -17.47
CA LEU A 191 29.75 1.90 -17.05
C LEU A 191 30.09 0.50 -17.56
N ALA A 192 29.08 -0.32 -17.92
CA ALA A 192 29.23 -1.70 -18.36
C ALA A 192 29.30 -1.84 -19.88
#